data_f55c4ca4c64b16fa4340d6630bfe2e8c
#
_entry.id   f55c4ca4c64b16fa4340d6630bfe2e8c
#
_cell.length_a   1.000
_cell.length_b   1.000
_cell.length_c   1.000
_cell.angle_alpha   90.00
_cell.angle_beta   90.00
_cell.angle_gamma   90.00
#
_symmetry.space_group_name_H-M   'P 1'
#
loop_
_entity.id
_entity.type
_entity.pdbx_description
1 polymer ?
#
loop_
_entity_poly.entity_id
_entity_poly.type
_entity_poly.pdbx_seq_one_letter_code
_entity_poly.pdbx_strand_id
1 'polypeptide(L)'
;KSSAASDVYKRQTAYIALGSNIGDSKMYLDNAVKALNELPTSKVEVVSEYLVTPPYGVTDQPDFLNGCLKLRTLLYPYELLAELNRIEKEAGRERIIHWGPRTLDLDIIFYDDLVLEEVDLCIPHVEMHKRKFVLEPLGEIAPYKRHPISGKRVCEMLVELNENDN
;
A
#
# COMPACT_ATOMS: atom_id res chain seq x y z
N LYS A 1 -25.61 11.29 -21.97
CA LYS A 1 -24.64 11.29 -20.88
C LYS A 1 -23.83 10.01 -20.91
N SER A 2 -22.55 10.13 -21.11
CA SER A 2 -21.66 8.97 -21.19
C SER A 2 -21.47 8.32 -19.82
N SER A 3 -21.77 7.04 -19.71
CA SER A 3 -21.51 6.28 -18.48
C SER A 3 -20.01 6.22 -18.13
N ALA A 4 -19.14 6.17 -19.15
CA ALA A 4 -17.70 6.17 -18.97
C ALA A 4 -17.18 7.44 -18.29
N ALA A 5 -17.66 8.61 -18.69
CA ALA A 5 -17.29 9.88 -18.04
C ALA A 5 -17.78 9.93 -16.60
N SER A 6 -19.00 9.44 -16.35
CA SER A 6 -19.60 9.36 -15.02
C SER A 6 -18.77 8.43 -14.11
N ASP A 7 -18.31 7.29 -14.63
CA ASP A 7 -17.52 6.31 -13.88
C ASP A 7 -16.14 6.85 -13.50
N VAL A 8 -15.48 7.64 -14.38
CA VAL A 8 -14.20 8.27 -14.08
C VAL A 8 -14.32 9.20 -12.88
N TYR A 9 -15.39 10.00 -12.79
CA TYR A 9 -15.62 10.90 -11.66
C TYR A 9 -15.97 10.17 -10.35
N LYS A 10 -16.49 8.95 -10.45
CA LYS A 10 -16.89 8.17 -9.28
C LYS A 10 -15.79 7.29 -8.73
N ARG A 11 -14.64 7.18 -9.42
CA ARG A 11 -13.53 6.38 -8.93
C ARG A 11 -12.99 6.92 -7.61
N GLN A 12 -12.74 5.99 -6.70
CA GLN A 12 -12.14 6.28 -5.41
C GLN A 12 -10.62 6.25 -5.54
N THR A 13 -9.94 6.87 -4.59
CA THR A 13 -8.48 6.90 -4.54
C THR A 13 -8.00 6.00 -3.41
N ALA A 14 -7.30 4.93 -3.76
CA ALA A 14 -6.67 4.04 -2.80
C ALA A 14 -5.14 4.21 -2.86
N TYR A 15 -4.50 4.18 -1.71
CA TYR A 15 -3.04 4.13 -1.62
C TYR A 15 -2.65 2.75 -1.14
N ILE A 16 -1.81 2.07 -1.91
CA ILE A 16 -1.41 0.68 -1.67
C ILE A 16 0.09 0.64 -1.39
N ALA A 17 0.47 0.04 -0.27
CA ALA A 17 1.87 -0.24 0.04
C ALA A 17 2.25 -1.59 -0.55
N LEU A 18 3.45 -1.67 -1.10
CA LEU A 18 4.02 -2.88 -1.70
C LEU A 18 5.33 -3.22 -1.01
N GLY A 19 5.56 -4.51 -0.78
CA GLY A 19 6.82 -4.97 -0.19
C GLY A 19 7.19 -6.36 -0.66
N SER A 20 8.49 -6.63 -0.74
CA SER A 20 9.05 -7.95 -1.08
C SER A 20 10.45 -8.08 -0.54
N ASN A 21 10.85 -9.27 -0.04
CA ASN A 21 12.22 -9.53 0.36
C ASN A 21 12.71 -10.95 0.04
N ILE A 22 11.98 -11.68 -0.79
CA ILE A 22 12.39 -13.00 -1.27
C ILE A 22 12.45 -13.00 -2.79
N GLY A 23 13.53 -13.56 -3.33
CA GLY A 23 13.71 -13.69 -4.77
C GLY A 23 13.97 -12.36 -5.45
N ASP A 24 13.49 -12.20 -6.67
CA ASP A 24 13.63 -10.96 -7.44
C ASP A 24 12.56 -9.96 -7.00
N SER A 25 12.84 -9.23 -5.94
CA SER A 25 11.89 -8.30 -5.30
C SER A 25 11.41 -7.22 -6.28
N LYS A 26 12.32 -6.66 -7.09
CA LYS A 26 11.93 -5.63 -8.07
C LYS A 26 10.94 -6.20 -9.08
N MET A 27 11.15 -7.42 -9.57
CA MET A 27 10.24 -8.08 -10.49
C MET A 27 8.87 -8.30 -9.85
N TYR A 28 8.83 -8.75 -8.59
CA TYR A 28 7.56 -8.95 -7.88
C TYR A 28 6.80 -7.64 -7.71
N LEU A 29 7.48 -6.55 -7.36
CA LEU A 29 6.83 -5.24 -7.23
C LEU A 29 6.36 -4.70 -8.59
N ASP A 30 7.19 -4.80 -9.63
CA ASP A 30 6.80 -4.35 -10.97
C ASP A 30 5.60 -5.14 -11.51
N ASN A 31 5.58 -6.45 -11.30
CA ASN A 31 4.45 -7.31 -11.70
C ASN A 31 3.18 -6.95 -10.91
N ALA A 32 3.31 -6.63 -9.63
CA ALA A 32 2.18 -6.21 -8.81
C ALA A 32 1.58 -4.89 -9.31
N VAL A 33 2.43 -3.92 -9.65
CA VAL A 33 1.97 -2.64 -10.23
C VAL A 33 1.19 -2.90 -11.52
N LYS A 34 1.71 -3.77 -12.39
CA LYS A 34 1.04 -4.13 -13.65
C LYS A 34 -0.31 -4.80 -13.37
N ALA A 35 -0.35 -5.76 -12.45
CA ALA A 35 -1.58 -6.46 -12.08
C ALA A 35 -2.63 -5.50 -11.51
N LEU A 36 -2.21 -4.56 -10.67
CA LEU A 36 -3.12 -3.55 -10.12
C LEU A 36 -3.67 -2.62 -11.20
N ASN A 37 -2.83 -2.24 -12.17
CA ASN A 37 -3.28 -1.40 -13.28
C ASN A 37 -4.26 -2.12 -14.22
N GLU A 38 -4.26 -3.43 -14.21
CA GLU A 38 -5.14 -4.27 -15.03
C GLU A 38 -6.42 -4.70 -14.31
N LEU A 39 -6.60 -4.36 -13.03
CA LEU A 39 -7.83 -4.67 -12.30
C LEU A 39 -9.04 -3.99 -12.94
N PRO A 40 -10.23 -4.62 -12.88
CA PRO A 40 -11.44 -4.01 -13.41
C PRO A 40 -11.66 -2.61 -12.84
N THR A 41 -12.08 -1.67 -13.70
CA THR A 41 -12.44 -0.30 -13.31
C THR A 41 -11.33 0.46 -12.57
N SER A 42 -10.08 0.05 -12.74
CA SER A 42 -8.96 0.56 -11.96
C SER A 42 -7.83 1.07 -12.86
N LYS A 43 -7.08 2.03 -12.33
CA LYS A 43 -5.90 2.59 -12.99
C LYS A 43 -4.88 3.02 -11.94
N VAL A 44 -3.64 2.62 -12.12
CA VAL A 44 -2.51 3.13 -11.33
C VAL A 44 -2.14 4.50 -11.88
N GLU A 45 -2.19 5.53 -11.05
CA GLU A 45 -1.85 6.89 -11.47
C GLU A 45 -0.41 7.28 -11.16
N VAL A 46 0.11 6.85 -10.02
CA VAL A 46 1.45 7.21 -9.57
C VAL A 46 2.06 6.02 -8.84
N VAL A 47 3.35 5.80 -9.04
CA VAL A 47 4.14 4.80 -8.31
C VAL A 47 5.36 5.51 -7.72
N SER A 48 5.66 5.27 -6.45
CA SER A 48 6.86 5.81 -5.82
C SER A 48 8.13 5.12 -6.33
N GLU A 49 9.28 5.72 -6.04
CA GLU A 49 10.54 4.98 -6.10
C GLU A 49 10.48 3.84 -5.08
N TYR A 50 11.20 2.75 -5.36
CA TYR A 50 11.33 1.66 -4.41
C TYR A 50 12.47 1.95 -3.43
N LEU A 51 12.26 1.61 -2.17
CA LEU A 51 13.17 1.88 -1.08
C LEU A 51 13.61 0.57 -0.43
N VAL A 52 14.92 0.39 -0.27
CA VAL A 52 15.47 -0.76 0.47
C VAL A 52 15.41 -0.44 1.95
N THR A 53 14.80 -1.34 2.73
CA THR A 53 14.64 -1.14 4.18
C THR A 53 15.04 -2.40 4.95
N PRO A 54 15.55 -2.25 6.19
CA PRO A 54 15.83 -3.42 7.02
C PRO A 54 14.53 -4.15 7.40
N PRO A 55 14.62 -5.47 7.69
CA PRO A 55 13.43 -6.23 8.07
C PRO A 55 12.87 -5.75 9.41
N TYR A 56 11.54 -5.75 9.51
CA TYR A 56 10.80 -5.39 10.71
C TYR A 56 10.37 -6.65 11.46
N GLY A 57 10.59 -6.68 12.78
CA GLY A 57 10.23 -7.82 13.61
C GLY A 57 11.29 -8.89 13.59
N VAL A 58 11.16 -9.91 12.71
CA VAL A 58 12.19 -10.95 12.54
C VAL A 58 13.34 -10.37 11.72
N THR A 59 14.50 -10.17 12.35
CA THR A 59 15.65 -9.48 11.74
C THR A 59 16.59 -10.40 10.96
N ASP A 60 16.51 -11.72 11.17
CA ASP A 60 17.32 -12.70 10.44
C ASP A 60 16.67 -13.07 9.12
N GLN A 61 16.63 -12.13 8.19
CA GLN A 61 16.06 -12.27 6.86
C GLN A 61 16.57 -11.16 5.95
N PRO A 62 16.47 -11.30 4.61
CA PRO A 62 16.88 -10.24 3.69
C PRO A 62 16.13 -8.93 3.91
N ASP A 63 16.76 -7.82 3.51
CA ASP A 63 16.11 -6.52 3.49
C ASP A 63 14.90 -6.53 2.57
N PHE A 64 13.93 -5.68 2.89
CA PHE A 64 12.75 -5.47 2.05
C PHE A 64 13.00 -4.42 0.98
N LEU A 65 12.36 -4.60 -0.16
CA LEU A 65 12.13 -3.55 -1.14
C LEU A 65 10.69 -3.09 -0.95
N ASN A 66 10.49 -1.79 -0.70
CA ASN A 66 9.18 -1.22 -0.41
C ASN A 66 8.85 -0.08 -1.36
N GLY A 67 7.56 0.08 -1.64
CA GLY A 67 7.04 1.18 -2.44
C GLY A 67 5.60 1.47 -2.08
N CYS A 68 5.04 2.47 -2.73
CA CYS A 68 3.64 2.84 -2.58
C CYS A 68 3.10 3.32 -3.92
N LEU A 69 1.82 3.08 -4.17
CA LEU A 69 1.18 3.58 -5.38
C LEU A 69 -0.18 4.18 -5.08
N LYS A 70 -0.64 5.01 -6.01
CA LYS A 70 -1.96 5.60 -6.02
C LYS A 70 -2.80 4.89 -7.07
N LEU A 71 -3.90 4.28 -6.63
CA LEU A 71 -4.83 3.56 -7.49
C LEU A 71 -6.16 4.30 -7.53
N ARG A 72 -6.67 4.58 -8.73
CA ARG A 72 -8.05 5.03 -8.93
C ARG A 72 -8.90 3.81 -9.26
N THR A 73 -10.02 3.62 -8.57
CA THR A 73 -10.80 2.39 -8.68
C THR A 73 -12.28 2.60 -8.36
N LEU A 74 -13.12 1.78 -8.99
CA LEU A 74 -14.54 1.64 -8.62
C LEU A 74 -14.76 0.44 -7.69
N LEU A 75 -13.72 -0.36 -7.43
CA LEU A 75 -13.83 -1.50 -6.52
C LEU A 75 -14.08 -1.01 -5.10
N TYR A 76 -15.02 -1.62 -4.40
CA TYR A 76 -15.24 -1.37 -2.98
C TYR A 76 -14.08 -1.93 -2.16
N PRO A 77 -13.89 -1.48 -0.89
CA PRO A 77 -12.74 -1.90 -0.10
C PRO A 77 -12.53 -3.41 -0.02
N TYR A 78 -13.56 -4.19 0.23
CA TYR A 78 -13.45 -5.66 0.31
C TYR A 78 -13.20 -6.32 -1.04
N GLU A 79 -13.73 -5.75 -2.12
CA GLU A 79 -13.43 -6.22 -3.47
C GLU A 79 -11.96 -5.97 -3.79
N LEU A 80 -11.44 -4.80 -3.44
CA LEU A 80 -10.03 -4.47 -3.62
C LEU A 80 -9.15 -5.40 -2.79
N LEU A 81 -9.51 -5.63 -1.52
CA LEU A 81 -8.77 -6.55 -0.65
C LEU A 81 -8.68 -7.96 -1.25
N ALA A 82 -9.80 -8.47 -1.79
CA ALA A 82 -9.83 -9.77 -2.44
C ALA A 82 -8.86 -9.83 -3.62
N GLU A 83 -8.81 -8.76 -4.42
CA GLU A 83 -7.89 -8.67 -5.55
C GLU A 83 -6.43 -8.60 -5.10
N LEU A 84 -6.12 -7.85 -4.03
CA LEU A 84 -4.78 -7.82 -3.46
C LEU A 84 -4.34 -9.19 -2.98
N ASN A 85 -5.23 -9.91 -2.30
CA ASN A 85 -4.95 -11.28 -1.81
C ASN A 85 -4.69 -12.22 -2.97
N ARG A 86 -5.44 -12.12 -4.07
CA ARG A 86 -5.25 -12.91 -5.27
C ARG A 86 -3.88 -12.64 -5.90
N ILE A 87 -3.50 -11.37 -6.01
CA ILE A 87 -2.20 -10.98 -6.59
C ILE A 87 -1.05 -11.52 -5.73
N GLU A 88 -1.16 -11.40 -4.40
CA GLU A 88 -0.17 -11.97 -3.47
C GLU A 88 -0.03 -13.47 -3.64
N LYS A 89 -1.15 -14.18 -3.75
CA LYS A 89 -1.17 -15.63 -3.90
C LYS A 89 -0.55 -16.06 -5.23
N GLU A 90 -0.85 -15.38 -6.31
CA GLU A 90 -0.27 -15.65 -7.62
C GLU A 90 1.25 -15.39 -7.65
N ALA A 91 1.74 -14.49 -6.81
CA ALA A 91 3.18 -14.26 -6.64
C ALA A 91 3.86 -15.32 -5.74
N GLY A 92 3.13 -16.33 -5.29
CA GLY A 92 3.68 -17.40 -4.48
C GLY A 92 3.84 -17.06 -3.00
N ARG A 93 3.08 -16.08 -2.49
CA ARG A 93 3.17 -15.70 -1.08
C ARG A 93 2.73 -16.82 -0.18
N GLU A 94 3.64 -17.24 0.72
CA GLU A 94 3.34 -18.18 1.79
C GLU A 94 3.63 -17.49 3.15
N ARG A 95 2.65 -17.46 4.01
CA ARG A 95 2.80 -16.86 5.34
C ARG A 95 3.07 -17.92 6.38
N ILE A 96 4.34 -18.36 6.45
CA ILE A 96 4.79 -19.40 7.37
C ILE A 96 5.12 -18.79 8.73
N ILE A 97 5.81 -17.63 8.74
CA ILE A 97 6.25 -16.94 9.96
C ILE A 97 5.65 -15.53 9.95
N HIS A 98 5.02 -15.14 11.06
CA HIS A 98 4.53 -13.77 11.23
C HIS A 98 5.70 -12.78 11.11
N TRP A 99 5.57 -11.79 10.23
CA TRP A 99 6.62 -10.83 9.85
C TRP A 99 7.87 -11.48 9.23
N GLY A 100 7.77 -12.73 8.81
CA GLY A 100 8.83 -13.44 8.11
C GLY A 100 8.93 -13.02 6.63
N PRO A 101 9.84 -13.68 5.88
CA PRO A 101 10.07 -13.38 4.46
C PRO A 101 8.82 -13.52 3.61
N ARG A 102 8.67 -12.63 2.61
CA ARG A 102 7.53 -12.60 1.69
C ARG A 102 7.96 -12.27 0.28
N THR A 103 7.39 -13.02 -0.69
CA THR A 103 7.55 -12.70 -2.10
C THR A 103 6.85 -11.40 -2.44
N LEU A 104 5.65 -11.20 -1.91
CA LEU A 104 4.87 -9.99 -2.15
C LEU A 104 3.91 -9.74 -0.98
N ASP A 105 3.87 -8.50 -0.53
CA ASP A 105 2.95 -8.03 0.49
C ASP A 105 2.28 -6.75 -0.03
N LEU A 106 0.95 -6.73 -0.01
CA LEU A 106 0.14 -5.61 -0.48
C LEU A 106 -0.83 -5.17 0.60
N ASP A 107 -0.78 -3.90 1.01
CA ASP A 107 -1.65 -3.36 2.04
C ASP A 107 -2.38 -2.11 1.55
N ILE A 108 -3.68 -2.02 1.86
CA ILE A 108 -4.44 -0.78 1.67
C ILE A 108 -4.09 0.17 2.81
N ILE A 109 -3.48 1.30 2.48
CA ILE A 109 -3.10 2.31 3.48
C ILE A 109 -4.24 3.31 3.66
N PHE A 110 -4.72 3.88 2.57
CA PHE A 110 -5.87 4.78 2.54
C PHE A 110 -6.85 4.36 1.45
N TYR A 111 -8.11 4.66 1.67
CA TYR A 111 -9.16 4.55 0.66
C TYR A 111 -10.04 5.80 0.82
N ASP A 112 -9.75 6.85 0.05
CA ASP A 112 -10.30 8.20 0.24
C ASP A 112 -10.16 8.62 1.72
N ASP A 113 -11.23 9.11 2.32
CA ASP A 113 -11.26 9.45 3.75
C ASP A 113 -12.04 8.42 4.57
N LEU A 114 -12.18 7.21 4.03
CA LEU A 114 -12.90 6.12 4.69
C LEU A 114 -12.21 5.71 5.98
N VAL A 115 -13.01 5.53 7.01
CA VAL A 115 -12.60 4.91 8.27
C VAL A 115 -13.39 3.61 8.41
N LEU A 116 -12.68 2.49 8.40
CA LEU A 116 -13.25 1.15 8.50
C LEU A 116 -12.47 0.39 9.56
N GLU A 117 -13.15 -0.06 10.61
CA GLU A 117 -12.53 -0.77 11.72
C GLU A 117 -13.21 -2.13 11.90
N GLU A 118 -12.78 -3.09 11.06
CA GLU A 118 -13.31 -4.45 11.11
C GLU A 118 -12.18 -5.45 11.35
N VAL A 119 -12.53 -6.67 11.73
CA VAL A 119 -11.56 -7.70 12.11
C VAL A 119 -10.57 -8.01 10.98
N ASP A 120 -11.06 -8.06 9.75
CA ASP A 120 -10.28 -8.47 8.59
C ASP A 120 -9.82 -7.32 7.69
N LEU A 121 -10.26 -6.09 7.96
CA LEU A 121 -9.84 -4.92 7.18
C LEU A 121 -9.96 -3.64 8.01
N CYS A 122 -8.84 -2.96 8.20
CA CYS A 122 -8.77 -1.66 8.84
C CYS A 122 -8.25 -0.61 7.85
N ILE A 123 -8.98 0.46 7.66
CA ILE A 123 -8.62 1.61 6.83
C ILE A 123 -8.88 2.87 7.65
N PRO A 124 -7.94 3.79 7.79
CA PRO A 124 -6.53 3.71 7.36
C PRO A 124 -5.78 2.60 8.08
N HIS A 125 -4.68 2.15 7.49
CA HIS A 125 -3.87 1.07 8.07
C HIS A 125 -3.41 1.45 9.47
N VAL A 126 -3.64 0.55 10.44
CA VAL A 126 -3.49 0.86 11.87
C VAL A 126 -2.05 1.17 12.30
N GLU A 127 -1.05 0.64 11.60
CA GLU A 127 0.36 0.78 11.95
C GLU A 127 1.11 1.77 11.08
N MET A 128 0.46 2.42 10.09
CA MET A 128 1.16 3.23 9.08
C MET A 128 1.99 4.36 9.69
N HIS A 129 1.50 4.99 10.75
CA HIS A 129 2.17 6.13 11.38
C HIS A 129 3.45 5.76 12.13
N LYS A 130 3.68 4.46 12.36
CA LYS A 130 4.88 3.92 13.00
C LYS A 130 5.86 3.30 12.01
N ARG A 131 5.49 3.23 10.73
CA ARG A 131 6.27 2.50 9.72
C ARG A 131 6.90 3.45 8.72
N LYS A 132 8.18 3.72 8.90
CA LYS A 132 8.95 4.57 8.00
C LYS A 132 8.96 4.03 6.57
N PHE A 133 9.02 2.70 6.42
CA PHE A 133 9.00 2.04 5.10
C PHE A 133 7.66 2.19 4.36
N VAL A 134 6.61 2.64 5.04
CA VAL A 134 5.32 3.02 4.44
C VAL A 134 5.27 4.53 4.22
N LEU A 135 5.61 5.31 5.24
CA LEU A 135 5.47 6.77 5.19
C LEU A 135 6.44 7.43 4.21
N GLU A 136 7.66 6.91 4.04
CA GLU A 136 8.60 7.50 3.09
C GLU A 136 8.12 7.40 1.64
N PRO A 137 7.79 6.20 1.11
CA PRO A 137 7.26 6.11 -0.26
C PRO A 137 5.92 6.83 -0.42
N LEU A 138 5.06 6.75 0.58
CA LEU A 138 3.77 7.46 0.57
C LEU A 138 3.96 8.98 0.55
N GLY A 139 4.92 9.49 1.33
CA GLY A 139 5.26 10.91 1.37
C GLY A 139 5.82 11.44 0.05
N GLU A 140 6.45 10.59 -0.74
CA GLU A 140 6.92 10.95 -2.08
C GLU A 140 5.76 11.25 -3.03
N ILE A 141 4.70 10.44 -2.98
CA ILE A 141 3.58 10.56 -3.94
C ILE A 141 2.37 11.31 -3.40
N ALA A 142 2.23 11.43 -2.08
CA ALA A 142 1.06 12.06 -1.45
C ALA A 142 1.42 12.75 -0.13
N PRO A 143 2.36 13.72 -0.14
CA PRO A 143 2.81 14.35 1.11
C PRO A 143 1.72 15.11 1.87
N TYR A 144 0.71 15.60 1.15
CA TYR A 144 -0.35 16.42 1.74
C TYR A 144 -1.64 15.66 2.01
N LYS A 145 -1.68 14.36 1.72
CA LYS A 145 -2.84 13.53 2.06
C LYS A 145 -3.02 13.49 3.57
N ARG A 146 -4.23 13.79 4.04
CA ARG A 146 -4.55 13.78 5.46
C ARG A 146 -5.06 12.42 5.92
N HIS A 147 -4.57 12.01 7.08
CA HIS A 147 -5.08 10.84 7.78
C HIS A 147 -6.50 11.17 8.26
N PRO A 148 -7.52 10.34 7.91
CA PRO A 148 -8.92 10.69 8.17
C PRO A 148 -9.29 10.69 9.67
N ILE A 149 -8.48 10.09 10.53
CA ILE A 149 -8.74 10.08 11.98
C ILE A 149 -7.95 11.21 12.67
N SER A 150 -6.62 11.26 12.48
CA SER A 150 -5.78 12.24 13.17
C SER A 150 -5.79 13.63 12.52
N GLY A 151 -6.17 13.72 11.26
CA GLY A 151 -6.12 14.96 10.48
C GLY A 151 -4.71 15.38 10.06
N LYS A 152 -3.69 14.62 10.43
CA LYS A 152 -2.29 14.92 10.10
C LYS A 152 -2.00 14.56 8.65
N ARG A 153 -1.21 15.38 7.98
CA ARG A 153 -0.72 15.09 6.65
C ARG A 153 0.40 14.05 6.72
N VAL A 154 0.58 13.31 5.64
CA VAL A 154 1.64 12.28 5.56
C VAL A 154 3.01 12.89 5.88
N CYS A 155 3.33 14.05 5.32
CA CYS A 155 4.60 14.74 5.60
C CYS A 155 4.77 15.09 7.07
N GLU A 156 3.70 15.45 7.76
CA GLU A 156 3.73 15.74 9.20
C GLU A 156 3.98 14.47 10.02
N MET A 157 3.32 13.37 9.66
CA MET A 157 3.53 12.09 10.33
C MET A 157 4.97 11.60 10.15
N LEU A 158 5.55 11.80 8.97
CA LEU A 158 6.94 11.41 8.69
C LEU A 158 7.92 12.23 9.52
N VAL A 159 7.71 13.54 9.65
CA VAL A 159 8.54 14.42 10.51
C VAL A 159 8.46 13.95 11.97
N GLU A 160 7.27 13.69 12.48
CA GLU A 160 7.09 13.21 13.86
C GLU A 160 7.79 11.88 14.10
N LEU A 161 7.68 10.95 13.15
CA LEU A 161 8.34 9.64 13.27
C LEU A 161 9.87 9.79 13.29
N ASN A 162 10.43 10.64 12.44
CA ASN A 162 11.86 10.90 12.40
C ASN A 162 12.37 11.57 13.69
N GLU A 163 11.60 12.47 14.28
CA GLU A 163 11.93 13.11 15.54
C GLU A 163 11.95 12.11 16.70
N ASN A 164 11.00 11.17 16.71
CA ASN A 164 10.89 10.15 17.76
C ASN A 164 11.98 9.07 17.67
N ASP A 165 12.59 8.89 16.50
CA ASP A 165 13.68 7.92 16.27
C ASP A 165 15.05 8.46 16.73
N ASN A 166 15.11 9.72 17.12
CA ASN A 166 16.35 10.36 17.62
C ASN A 166 16.44 10.29 19.16
#